data_b484db0d2286770bcc522db86598e9df
#
_entry.id   b484db0d2286770bcc522db86598e9df
#
_cell.length_a   1.000
_cell.length_b   1.000
_cell.length_c   1.000
_cell.angle_alpha   90.00
_cell.angle_beta   90.00
_cell.angle_gamma   90.00
#
_symmetry.space_group_name_H-M   'P 1'
#
loop_
_entity.id
_entity.type
_entity.pdbx_description
1 polymer ?
#
loop_
_entity_poly.entity_id
_entity_poly.type
_entity_poly.pdbx_seq_one_letter_code
_entity_poly.pdbx_strand_id
1 'polypeptide(L)'
;MSGDNYSITLDAAEVYSDGKVRYEVDHNREEVNVDNVDLTSRNVLDNPTRCFDFVDSGYESDIFAEKDSQITIHLRSTDAAIEGDIYLTIDTTSACPQRLEYKLYDDIIVVDVISLEKRKTKINSFDKSKYKDYEIIDFR
;
A
#
# COMPACT_ATOMS: atom_id res chain seq x y z
N MET A 1 3.16 2.21 9.98
CA MET A 1 3.37 3.32 9.02
C MET A 1 3.35 4.65 9.76
N SER A 2 4.15 5.62 9.33
CA SER A 2 4.14 6.99 9.87
C SER A 2 4.63 7.97 8.80
N GLY A 3 3.69 8.68 8.18
CA GLY A 3 3.94 9.40 6.94
C GLY A 3 4.46 8.43 5.87
N ASP A 4 5.47 8.82 5.11
CA ASP A 4 6.05 7.99 4.05
C ASP A 4 7.01 6.89 4.57
N ASN A 5 7.17 6.78 5.91
CA ASN A 5 7.97 5.71 6.52
C ASN A 5 7.09 4.49 6.78
N TYR A 6 7.50 3.35 6.28
CA TYR A 6 6.78 2.10 6.49
C TYR A 6 7.68 0.87 6.47
N SER A 7 7.19 -0.21 7.02
CA SER A 7 7.71 -1.56 6.77
C SER A 7 6.54 -2.50 6.54
N ILE A 8 6.70 -3.41 5.58
CA ILE A 8 5.73 -4.44 5.22
C ILE A 8 6.47 -5.76 5.25
N THR A 9 5.82 -6.78 5.82
CA THR A 9 6.32 -8.15 5.78
C THR A 9 5.28 -9.00 5.07
N LEU A 10 5.71 -9.67 4.03
CA LEU A 10 4.97 -10.65 3.24
C LEU A 10 5.61 -12.02 3.45
N ASP A 11 4.98 -13.09 2.96
CA ASP A 11 5.48 -14.46 3.15
C ASP A 11 6.92 -14.65 2.63
N ALA A 12 7.23 -14.10 1.45
CA ALA A 12 8.52 -14.25 0.79
C ALA A 12 9.25 -12.92 0.54
N ALA A 13 8.75 -11.81 1.07
CA ALA A 13 9.34 -10.50 0.83
C ALA A 13 9.17 -9.56 2.02
N GLU A 14 10.08 -8.61 2.15
CA GLU A 14 9.99 -7.51 3.09
C GLU A 14 10.22 -6.19 2.35
N VAL A 15 9.47 -5.17 2.70
CA VAL A 15 9.65 -3.84 2.11
C VAL A 15 9.85 -2.82 3.23
N TYR A 16 10.85 -1.98 3.08
CA TYR A 16 11.17 -0.90 3.99
C TYR A 16 11.26 0.42 3.24
N SER A 17 10.71 1.47 3.79
CA SER A 17 10.85 2.83 3.26
C SER A 17 11.12 3.83 4.38
N ASP A 18 12.01 4.77 4.11
CA ASP A 18 12.24 5.95 4.96
C ASP A 18 11.63 7.23 4.36
N GLY A 19 10.79 7.08 3.31
CA GLY A 19 10.19 8.16 2.56
C GLY A 19 11.06 8.73 1.44
N LYS A 20 12.31 8.26 1.29
CA LYS A 20 13.24 8.65 0.21
C LYS A 20 13.76 7.44 -0.54
N VAL A 21 14.13 6.40 0.19
CA VAL A 21 14.66 5.16 -0.34
C VAL A 21 13.75 4.01 0.07
N ARG A 22 13.48 3.15 -0.88
CA ARG A 22 12.74 1.90 -0.70
C ARG A 22 13.70 0.74 -0.87
N TYR A 23 13.60 -0.20 0.06
CA TYR A 23 14.33 -1.46 0.04
C TYR A 23 13.31 -2.58 -0.07
N GLU A 24 13.44 -3.40 -1.08
CA GLU A 24 12.61 -4.59 -1.29
C GLU A 24 13.49 -5.83 -1.19
N VAL A 25 13.23 -6.65 -0.20
CA VAL A 25 13.93 -7.90 0.07
C VAL A 25 13.12 -9.04 -0.49
N ASP A 26 13.69 -9.79 -1.43
CA ASP A 26 13.11 -11.03 -1.98
C ASP A 26 13.86 -12.23 -1.36
N HIS A 27 13.18 -12.96 -0.50
CA HIS A 27 13.77 -14.13 0.18
C HIS A 27 13.93 -15.34 -0.73
N ASN A 28 13.15 -15.42 -1.81
CA ASN A 28 13.27 -16.54 -2.75
C ASN A 28 14.48 -16.39 -3.67
N ARG A 29 14.85 -15.14 -3.97
CA ARG A 29 15.99 -14.82 -4.83
C ARG A 29 17.25 -14.48 -4.06
N GLU A 30 17.12 -14.26 -2.74
CA GLU A 30 18.17 -13.72 -1.89
C GLU A 30 18.72 -12.37 -2.43
N GLU A 31 17.80 -11.51 -2.85
CA GLU A 31 18.09 -10.19 -3.44
C GLU A 31 17.51 -9.07 -2.60
N VAL A 32 18.17 -7.93 -2.62
CA VAL A 32 17.66 -6.66 -2.07
C VAL A 32 17.71 -5.60 -3.17
N ASN A 33 16.56 -5.19 -3.63
CA ASN A 33 16.40 -4.10 -4.57
C ASN A 33 16.34 -2.76 -3.82
N VAL A 34 17.09 -1.78 -4.28
CA VAL A 34 17.16 -0.44 -3.68
C VAL A 34 16.76 0.60 -4.72
N ASP A 35 15.67 1.30 -4.45
CA ASP A 35 15.11 2.31 -5.32
C ASP A 35 14.86 3.64 -4.60
N ASN A 36 14.79 4.72 -5.37
CA ASN A 36 14.19 5.95 -4.87
C ASN A 36 12.68 5.80 -4.78
N VAL A 37 12.07 6.35 -3.73
CA VAL A 37 10.61 6.40 -3.62
C VAL A 37 10.05 7.36 -4.68
N ASP A 38 9.21 6.85 -5.58
CA ASP A 38 8.44 7.68 -6.48
C ASP A 38 7.20 8.22 -5.76
N LEU A 39 7.31 9.44 -5.26
CA LEU A 39 6.21 10.11 -4.54
C LEU A 39 5.03 10.47 -5.46
N THR A 40 5.18 10.34 -6.78
CA THR A 40 4.11 10.60 -7.75
C THR A 40 3.30 9.34 -8.05
N SER A 41 3.89 8.16 -7.81
CA SER A 41 3.17 6.89 -7.99
C SER A 41 1.99 6.79 -7.01
N ARG A 42 0.83 6.51 -7.57
CA ARG A 42 -0.40 6.23 -6.81
C ARG A 42 -0.68 4.74 -6.68
N ASN A 43 0.22 3.92 -7.18
CA ASN A 43 0.11 2.48 -7.05
C ASN A 43 0.29 2.09 -5.57
N VAL A 44 -0.69 1.36 -5.03
CA VAL A 44 -0.68 0.89 -3.64
C VAL A 44 0.52 -0.01 -3.33
N LEU A 45 1.07 -0.69 -4.33
CA LEU A 45 2.25 -1.55 -4.15
C LEU A 45 3.54 -0.73 -4.06
N ASP A 46 3.60 0.42 -4.76
CA ASP A 46 4.75 1.33 -4.72
C ASP A 46 4.71 2.23 -3.48
N ASN A 47 3.52 2.72 -3.14
CA ASN A 47 3.30 3.65 -2.03
C ASN A 47 2.13 3.22 -1.14
N PRO A 48 2.26 2.14 -0.37
CA PRO A 48 1.16 1.61 0.45
C PRO A 48 0.69 2.58 1.54
N THR A 49 1.53 3.55 1.93
CA THR A 49 1.12 4.60 2.88
C THR A 49 0.17 5.61 2.27
N ARG A 50 0.12 5.68 0.94
CA ARG A 50 -0.73 6.57 0.16
C ARG A 50 -1.95 5.88 -0.43
N CYS A 51 -2.20 4.63 -0.03
CA CYS A 51 -3.37 3.89 -0.52
C CYS A 51 -4.71 4.54 -0.17
N PHE A 52 -4.73 5.54 0.70
CA PHE A 52 -5.90 6.34 1.05
C PHE A 52 -5.81 7.81 0.60
N ASP A 53 -4.70 8.25 0.00
CA ASP A 53 -4.52 9.64 -0.48
C ASP A 53 -5.45 9.97 -1.67
N PHE A 54 -6.02 8.95 -2.31
CA PHE A 54 -6.99 9.12 -3.39
C PHE A 54 -8.32 9.73 -2.92
N VAL A 55 -8.58 9.73 -1.62
CA VAL A 55 -9.85 10.28 -1.07
C VAL A 55 -9.91 11.80 -1.22
N ASP A 56 -8.78 12.48 -1.29
CA ASP A 56 -8.72 13.95 -1.25
C ASP A 56 -8.71 14.65 -2.62
N SER A 57 -8.27 13.99 -3.69
CA SER A 57 -8.23 14.62 -5.02
C SER A 57 -8.07 13.64 -6.17
N GLY A 58 -8.79 13.86 -7.24
CA GLY A 58 -8.65 13.10 -8.48
C GLY A 58 -9.51 11.86 -8.57
N TYR A 59 -10.45 11.67 -7.63
CA TYR A 59 -11.43 10.58 -7.69
C TYR A 59 -12.83 11.10 -7.39
N GLU A 60 -13.79 10.62 -8.14
CA GLU A 60 -15.21 10.71 -7.84
C GLU A 60 -15.61 9.47 -7.05
N SER A 61 -16.43 9.66 -6.02
CA SER A 61 -16.89 8.59 -5.15
C SER A 61 -18.39 8.44 -5.19
N ASP A 62 -18.88 7.21 -5.22
CA ASP A 62 -20.28 6.86 -5.04
C ASP A 62 -20.43 5.64 -4.12
N ILE A 63 -21.57 5.53 -3.49
CA ILE A 63 -21.90 4.37 -2.67
C ILE A 63 -22.27 3.22 -3.61
N PHE A 64 -21.45 2.19 -3.63
CA PHE A 64 -21.66 1.00 -4.44
C PHE A 64 -22.60 0.00 -3.77
N ALA A 65 -22.44 -0.20 -2.48
CA ALA A 65 -23.25 -1.12 -1.69
C ALA A 65 -23.29 -0.73 -0.21
N GLU A 66 -24.42 -0.99 0.43
CA GLU A 66 -24.60 -0.92 1.87
C GLU A 66 -25.16 -2.24 2.37
N LYS A 67 -24.55 -2.81 3.39
CA LYS A 67 -25.03 -4.05 4.02
C LYS A 67 -24.63 -4.08 5.48
N ASP A 68 -25.64 -4.24 6.35
CA ASP A 68 -25.46 -4.29 7.80
C ASP A 68 -24.71 -3.03 8.31
N SER A 69 -23.52 -3.23 8.89
CA SER A 69 -22.65 -2.16 9.37
C SER A 69 -21.52 -1.82 8.40
N GLN A 70 -21.65 -2.16 7.11
CA GLN A 70 -20.61 -1.94 6.10
C GLN A 70 -21.12 -1.07 4.96
N ILE A 71 -20.28 -0.14 4.51
CA ILE A 71 -20.44 0.62 3.28
C ILE A 71 -19.28 0.29 2.36
N THR A 72 -19.61 0.00 1.10
CA THR A 72 -18.60 -0.09 0.03
C THR A 72 -18.70 1.14 -0.84
N ILE A 73 -17.62 1.90 -0.92
CA ILE A 73 -17.47 3.09 -1.73
C ILE A 73 -16.73 2.70 -3.01
N HIS A 74 -17.28 3.07 -4.14
CA HIS A 74 -16.62 2.98 -5.44
C HIS A 74 -15.94 4.32 -5.73
N LEU A 75 -14.66 4.27 -6.08
CA LEU A 75 -13.83 5.41 -6.40
C LEU A 75 -13.37 5.28 -7.84
N ARG A 76 -13.70 6.25 -8.65
CA ARG A 76 -13.32 6.36 -10.07
C ARG A 76 -12.37 7.50 -10.25
N SER A 77 -11.26 7.28 -10.96
CA SER A 77 -10.36 8.38 -11.29
C SER A 77 -11.04 9.40 -12.21
N THR A 78 -10.85 10.68 -11.91
CA THR A 78 -11.24 11.78 -12.81
C THR A 78 -10.19 12.03 -13.89
N ASP A 79 -9.00 11.44 -13.76
CA ASP A 79 -7.94 11.50 -14.74
C ASP A 79 -7.98 10.23 -15.63
N ALA A 80 -8.26 10.42 -16.90
CA ALA A 80 -8.32 9.32 -17.88
C ALA A 80 -6.97 8.59 -18.09
N ALA A 81 -5.87 9.16 -17.63
CA ALA A 81 -4.56 8.51 -17.66
C ALA A 81 -4.36 7.54 -16.47
N ILE A 82 -5.21 7.65 -15.44
CA ILE A 82 -5.18 6.74 -14.29
C ILE A 82 -6.30 5.72 -14.48
N GLU A 83 -5.90 4.53 -14.86
CA GLU A 83 -6.84 3.44 -15.07
C GLU A 83 -7.05 2.63 -13.79
N GLY A 84 -8.26 2.10 -13.68
CA GLY A 84 -8.64 1.23 -12.58
C GLY A 84 -9.73 1.82 -11.69
N ASP A 85 -10.49 0.91 -11.13
CA ASP A 85 -11.54 1.19 -10.14
C ASP A 85 -11.09 0.74 -8.77
N ILE A 86 -11.42 1.51 -7.74
CA ILE A 86 -11.13 1.17 -6.37
C ILE A 86 -12.44 0.98 -5.62
N TYR A 87 -12.56 -0.12 -4.89
CA TYR A 87 -13.69 -0.39 -4.00
C TYR A 87 -13.18 -0.46 -2.57
N LEU A 88 -13.61 0.50 -1.76
CA LEU A 88 -13.23 0.61 -0.35
C LEU A 88 -14.41 0.21 0.52
N THR A 89 -14.29 -0.87 1.28
CA THR A 89 -15.28 -1.28 2.27
C THR A 89 -14.87 -0.78 3.65
N ILE A 90 -15.78 -0.06 4.29
CA ILE A 90 -15.60 0.57 5.60
C ILE A 90 -16.66 0.01 6.57
N ASP A 91 -16.26 -0.30 7.78
CA ASP A 91 -17.19 -0.52 8.89
C ASP A 91 -17.72 0.82 9.39
N THR A 92 -19.05 1.00 9.33
CA THR A 92 -19.70 2.26 9.66
C THR A 92 -19.70 2.57 11.17
N THR A 93 -19.51 1.54 12.00
CA THR A 93 -19.50 1.70 13.47
C THR A 93 -18.14 2.23 13.96
N SER A 94 -17.07 1.67 13.43
CA SER A 94 -15.70 2.03 13.80
C SER A 94 -15.06 3.06 12.88
N ALA A 95 -15.68 3.32 11.71
CA ALA A 95 -15.12 4.10 10.61
C ALA A 95 -13.75 3.56 10.13
N CYS A 96 -13.50 2.26 10.31
CA CYS A 96 -12.27 1.62 9.92
C CYS A 96 -12.39 0.94 8.55
N PRO A 97 -11.39 1.06 7.68
CA PRO A 97 -11.34 0.29 6.44
C PRO A 97 -11.23 -1.19 6.79
N GLN A 98 -11.97 -2.03 6.07
CA GLN A 98 -11.95 -3.48 6.21
C GLN A 98 -11.39 -4.17 4.98
N ARG A 99 -11.65 -3.59 3.80
CA ARG A 99 -11.21 -4.18 2.54
C ARG A 99 -10.99 -3.12 1.49
N LEU A 100 -9.94 -3.28 0.72
CA LEU A 100 -9.63 -2.51 -0.46
C LEU A 100 -9.50 -3.46 -1.64
N GLU A 101 -10.28 -3.24 -2.69
CA GLU A 101 -10.12 -3.94 -3.97
C GLU A 101 -9.67 -2.91 -5.02
N TYR A 102 -8.58 -3.21 -5.67
CA TYR A 102 -8.04 -2.42 -6.76
C TYR A 102 -8.15 -3.21 -8.05
N LYS A 103 -8.98 -2.74 -8.97
CA LYS A 103 -9.24 -3.38 -10.26
C LYS A 103 -8.51 -2.64 -11.36
N LEU A 104 -7.47 -3.26 -11.91
CA LEU A 104 -6.63 -2.75 -12.99
C LEU A 104 -6.75 -3.71 -14.17
N TYR A 105 -7.42 -3.34 -15.25
CA TYR A 105 -7.62 -4.20 -16.42
C TYR A 105 -8.11 -5.61 -16.02
N ASP A 106 -7.26 -6.62 -16.23
CA ASP A 106 -7.53 -8.02 -15.92
C ASP A 106 -7.05 -8.42 -14.50
N ASP A 107 -6.36 -7.53 -13.80
CA ASP A 107 -5.80 -7.79 -12.47
C ASP A 107 -6.70 -7.22 -11.36
N ILE A 108 -6.82 -7.98 -10.29
CA ILE A 108 -7.52 -7.56 -9.08
C ILE A 108 -6.57 -7.73 -7.91
N ILE A 109 -6.25 -6.62 -7.25
CA ILE A 109 -5.50 -6.63 -6.00
C ILE A 109 -6.49 -6.47 -4.86
N VAL A 110 -6.49 -7.40 -3.91
CA VAL A 110 -7.36 -7.36 -2.73
C VAL A 110 -6.50 -7.26 -1.49
N VAL A 111 -6.82 -6.26 -0.66
CA VAL A 111 -6.20 -6.05 0.64
C VAL A 111 -7.28 -6.15 1.71
N ASP A 112 -7.25 -7.20 2.52
CA ASP A 112 -8.11 -7.33 3.69
C ASP A 112 -7.40 -6.77 4.92
N VAL A 113 -8.03 -5.82 5.60
CA VAL A 113 -7.49 -5.21 6.81
C VAL A 113 -7.93 -6.04 8.02
N ILE A 114 -7.04 -6.87 8.52
CA ILE A 114 -7.32 -7.75 9.66
C ILE A 114 -7.33 -6.96 10.97
N SER A 115 -6.43 -5.99 11.09
CA SER A 115 -6.39 -5.09 12.24
C SER A 115 -5.75 -3.75 11.89
N LEU A 116 -6.24 -2.70 12.51
CA LEU A 116 -5.67 -1.36 12.40
C LEU A 116 -5.43 -0.82 13.81
N GLU A 117 -4.18 -0.66 14.19
CA GLU A 117 -3.83 -0.21 15.53
C GLU A 117 -2.91 1.01 15.46
N LYS A 118 -3.24 2.04 16.24
CA LYS A 118 -2.37 3.19 16.43
C LYS A 118 -1.31 2.86 17.49
N ARG A 119 -0.08 2.64 17.08
CA ARG A 119 1.05 2.36 17.99
C ARG A 119 2.04 3.53 18.01
N LYS A 120 2.60 3.79 19.19
CA LYS A 120 3.72 4.75 19.37
C LYS A 120 5.10 4.07 19.24
N THR A 121 5.18 2.99 18.46
CA THR A 121 6.42 2.24 18.27
C THR A 121 7.18 2.77 17.06
N LYS A 122 8.53 2.73 17.17
CA LYS A 122 9.40 3.06 16.04
C LYS A 122 9.18 2.04 14.92
N ILE A 123 9.05 2.53 13.70
CA ILE A 123 8.94 1.68 12.51
C ILE A 123 10.29 0.99 12.28
N ASN A 124 10.25 -0.28 11.90
CA ASN A 124 11.44 -1.01 11.53
C ASN A 124 12.07 -0.37 10.29
N SER A 125 13.36 -0.07 10.38
CA SER A 125 14.15 0.38 9.25
C SER A 125 14.94 -0.77 8.66
N PHE A 126 15.27 -0.66 7.38
CA PHE A 126 16.17 -1.60 6.72
C PHE A 126 17.50 -1.69 7.46
N ASP A 127 17.93 -2.91 7.73
CA ASP A 127 19.21 -3.21 8.37
C ASP A 127 20.02 -4.15 7.48
N LYS A 128 20.96 -3.57 6.73
CA LYS A 128 21.84 -4.30 5.82
C LYS A 128 22.56 -5.49 6.47
N SER A 129 22.80 -5.42 7.78
CA SER A 129 23.52 -6.50 8.48
C SER A 129 22.77 -7.82 8.53
N LYS A 130 21.44 -7.79 8.36
CA LYS A 130 20.59 -8.98 8.32
C LYS A 130 20.64 -9.71 6.99
N TYR A 131 21.06 -9.03 5.92
CA TYR A 131 21.02 -9.51 4.53
C TYR A 131 22.43 -9.59 3.93
N LYS A 132 23.41 -10.06 4.71
CA LYS A 132 24.83 -10.09 4.29
C LYS A 132 25.11 -11.00 3.11
N ASP A 133 24.30 -12.06 3.00
CA ASP A 133 24.43 -13.08 1.96
C ASP A 133 23.54 -12.80 0.74
N TYR A 134 22.76 -11.67 0.78
CA TYR A 134 21.88 -11.27 -0.30
C TYR A 134 22.61 -10.37 -1.29
N GLU A 135 22.30 -10.53 -2.57
CA GLU A 135 22.73 -9.60 -3.61
C GLU A 135 22.00 -8.27 -3.46
N ILE A 136 22.74 -7.16 -3.44
CA ILE A 136 22.15 -5.82 -3.36
C ILE A 136 22.23 -5.20 -4.74
N ILE A 137 21.06 -4.94 -5.33
CA ILE A 137 20.89 -4.32 -6.63
C ILE A 137 20.39 -2.90 -6.42
N ASP A 138 21.23 -1.91 -6.73
CA ASP A 138 20.93 -0.49 -6.52
C ASP A 138 20.53 0.15 -7.85
N PHE A 139 19.27 0.59 -7.95
CA PHE A 139 18.69 1.23 -9.13
C PHE A 139 18.60 2.76 -9.04
N ARG A 140 19.13 3.37 -7.98
CA ARG A 140 19.05 4.81 -7.75
C ARG A 140 19.97 5.61 -8.66
#